data_fd7703797f87b7edc222f5d7aba00f28
#
_entry.id   fd7703797f87b7edc222f5d7aba00f28
#
_cell.length_a   1.000
_cell.length_b   1.000
_cell.length_c   1.000
_cell.angle_alpha   90.00
_cell.angle_beta   90.00
_cell.angle_gamma   90.00
#
_symmetry.space_group_name_H-M   'P 1'
#
loop_
_entity.id
_entity.type
_entity.pdbx_description
1 polymer ?
#
loop_
_entity_poly.entity_id
_entity_poly.type
_entity_poly.pdbx_seq_one_letter_code
_entity_poly.pdbx_strand_id
1 'polypeptide(L)'
;MTLASCDSRKTAGENPFFTEWDTPHGVPPFDKILPEHFMPAFERGMSLHEAEIDAITSNKDEATFENTILAYDNAGQMLAQTELVFGMLCAAETNDRMQALQEQAMPLLAAHRDKIRLDDKLFVRVKEVYDRRAALGLDAEQMRLLQKTYDSFVRAGALLDAEQKARLKEINGQLSLTAVKFGNNILAENNNFVLELKSDELDGLPAGIRDAAREKAQQMGKGDKWVFTLHKPSLIPLLTYSTRRDLREKIYKAYLNRCNNGDEYDNKQLINDFIRLRTEKAHLLGYPSYAAYVVADEMAGTTDAVYGLLDQIWTPALERAKGELAEMDTLLQKDIPGATFESWDWWYYAEKLRKQNYALDEEMLLSLIHISEPTRLDVIS
;
A
#
# COMPACT_ATOMS: atom_id res chain seq x y z
N MET A 1 -16.13 42.63 -23.66
CA MET A 1 -16.21 42.26 -22.24
C MET A 1 -15.25 41.09 -22.04
N THR A 2 -14.08 41.42 -21.54
CA THR A 2 -12.99 40.47 -21.26
C THR A 2 -13.24 39.87 -19.89
N LEU A 3 -13.53 38.57 -19.85
CA LEU A 3 -13.59 37.81 -18.59
C LEU A 3 -12.17 37.63 -18.07
N ALA A 4 -11.85 38.37 -17.00
CA ALA A 4 -10.63 38.17 -16.25
C ALA A 4 -10.73 36.83 -15.51
N SER A 5 -9.91 35.88 -15.90
CA SER A 5 -9.62 34.66 -15.12
C SER A 5 -8.94 35.13 -13.84
N CYS A 6 -9.62 35.04 -12.71
CA CYS A 6 -9.00 35.13 -11.40
C CYS A 6 -8.15 33.89 -11.14
N ASP A 7 -6.90 33.97 -11.52
CA ASP A 7 -5.85 33.08 -11.07
C ASP A 7 -5.57 33.44 -9.60
N SER A 8 -6.29 32.79 -8.68
CA SER A 8 -6.03 32.90 -7.25
C SER A 8 -4.74 32.15 -6.93
N ARG A 9 -3.59 32.76 -7.18
CA ARG A 9 -2.34 32.40 -6.53
C ARG A 9 -2.56 32.56 -5.03
N LYS A 10 -2.91 31.45 -4.34
CA LYS A 10 -2.80 31.41 -2.89
C LYS A 10 -1.34 31.72 -2.58
N THR A 11 -1.10 32.93 -1.99
CA THR A 11 0.20 33.24 -1.41
C THR A 11 0.60 32.09 -0.50
N ALA A 12 1.82 31.57 -0.67
CA ALA A 12 2.38 30.54 0.18
C ALA A 12 2.34 31.04 1.63
N GLY A 13 1.34 30.62 2.37
CA GLY A 13 1.26 30.80 3.81
C GLY A 13 2.39 30.01 4.48
N GLU A 14 2.59 30.24 5.76
CA GLU A 14 3.51 29.46 6.57
C GLU A 14 3.22 27.95 6.39
N ASN A 15 4.27 27.14 6.18
CA ASN A 15 4.14 25.71 5.93
C ASN A 15 3.42 25.03 7.11
N PRO A 16 2.26 24.37 6.89
CA PRO A 16 1.45 23.81 7.97
C PRO A 16 2.18 22.77 8.83
N PHE A 17 3.23 22.15 8.33
CA PHE A 17 4.05 21.20 9.08
C PHE A 17 5.00 21.88 10.08
N PHE A 18 5.12 23.20 10.07
CA PHE A 18 6.03 23.93 10.96
C PHE A 18 5.36 24.48 12.22
N THR A 19 4.06 24.29 12.33
CA THR A 19 3.25 24.76 13.46
C THR A 19 2.41 23.60 14.01
N GLU A 20 2.02 23.68 15.26
CA GLU A 20 1.01 22.78 15.81
C GLU A 20 -0.32 22.95 15.09
N TRP A 21 -1.02 21.83 14.91
CA TRP A 21 -2.31 21.85 14.24
C TRP A 21 -3.43 22.13 15.24
N ASP A 22 -3.97 23.34 15.19
CA ASP A 22 -5.16 23.74 15.93
C ASP A 22 -6.44 23.31 15.18
N THR A 23 -6.61 21.99 15.09
CA THR A 23 -7.73 21.33 14.42
C THR A 23 -8.40 20.36 15.38
N PRO A 24 -9.70 20.07 15.22
CA PRO A 24 -10.37 19.07 16.04
C PRO A 24 -9.60 17.74 16.01
N HIS A 25 -9.27 17.22 17.18
CA HIS A 25 -8.53 15.97 17.37
C HIS A 25 -7.12 15.93 16.75
N GLY A 26 -6.52 17.06 16.43
CA GLY A 26 -5.19 17.12 15.79
C GLY A 26 -5.14 16.56 14.37
N VAL A 27 -6.28 16.55 13.67
CA VAL A 27 -6.35 16.10 12.27
C VAL A 27 -5.49 17.02 11.39
N PRO A 28 -4.70 16.48 10.43
CA PRO A 28 -3.93 17.31 9.52
C PRO A 28 -4.83 18.33 8.78
N PRO A 29 -4.43 19.60 8.67
CA PRO A 29 -5.21 20.62 7.94
C PRO A 29 -5.10 20.41 6.43
N PHE A 30 -5.74 19.35 5.90
CA PHE A 30 -5.64 18.95 4.50
C PHE A 30 -6.04 20.04 3.50
N ASP A 31 -6.93 20.96 3.90
CA ASP A 31 -7.33 22.13 3.11
C ASP A 31 -6.20 23.18 2.92
N LYS A 32 -5.16 23.12 3.78
CA LYS A 32 -4.01 24.04 3.76
C LYS A 32 -2.72 23.37 3.27
N ILE A 33 -2.67 22.03 3.28
CA ILE A 33 -1.49 21.28 2.86
C ILE A 33 -1.43 21.25 1.32
N LEU A 34 -0.30 21.67 0.77
CA LEU A 34 -0.02 21.69 -0.66
C LEU A 34 1.22 20.86 -0.98
N PRO A 35 1.35 20.32 -2.21
CA PRO A 35 2.52 19.54 -2.60
C PRO A 35 3.86 20.21 -2.33
N GLU A 36 3.96 21.53 -2.51
CA GLU A 36 5.17 22.32 -2.23
C GLU A 36 5.61 22.37 -0.78
N HIS A 37 4.74 22.00 0.15
CA HIS A 37 5.07 21.97 1.59
C HIS A 37 5.89 20.76 2.00
N PHE A 38 5.84 19.66 1.24
CA PHE A 38 6.43 18.39 1.67
C PHE A 38 7.96 18.40 1.67
N MET A 39 8.61 18.82 0.57
CA MET A 39 10.09 18.79 0.53
C MET A 39 10.72 19.65 1.64
N PRO A 40 10.31 20.92 1.86
CA PRO A 40 10.80 21.69 2.99
C PRO A 40 10.49 21.07 4.35
N ALA A 41 9.36 20.39 4.50
CA ALA A 41 8.99 19.69 5.74
C ALA A 41 9.86 18.46 5.98
N PHE A 42 10.16 17.68 4.94
CA PHE A 42 11.11 16.56 5.03
C PHE A 42 12.51 17.02 5.40
N GLU A 43 13.03 18.06 4.73
CA GLU A 43 14.36 18.62 5.01
C GLU A 43 14.47 19.08 6.46
N ARG A 44 13.48 19.85 6.93
CA ARG A 44 13.44 20.31 8.33
C ARG A 44 13.26 19.15 9.30
N GLY A 45 12.34 18.22 9.01
CA GLY A 45 12.08 17.05 9.86
C GLY A 45 13.32 16.17 9.99
N MET A 46 14.04 15.91 8.90
CA MET A 46 15.31 15.17 8.93
C MET A 46 16.37 15.90 9.75
N SER A 47 16.50 17.20 9.59
CA SER A 47 17.48 18.02 10.34
C SER A 47 17.19 18.03 11.84
N LEU A 48 15.92 18.14 12.24
CA LEU A 48 15.50 18.06 13.64
C LEU A 48 15.76 16.67 14.23
N HIS A 49 15.38 15.62 13.51
CA HIS A 49 15.64 14.26 13.93
C HIS A 49 17.15 14.00 14.11
N GLU A 50 18.00 14.47 13.18
CA GLU A 50 19.46 14.37 13.33
C GLU A 50 19.96 15.08 14.58
N ALA A 51 19.46 16.27 14.88
CA ALA A 51 19.84 17.00 16.10
C ALA A 51 19.41 16.28 17.38
N GLU A 52 18.24 15.63 17.40
CA GLU A 52 17.77 14.81 18.51
C GLU A 52 18.66 13.56 18.70
N ILE A 53 19.04 12.89 17.61
CA ILE A 53 19.97 11.77 17.65
C ILE A 53 21.37 12.21 18.10
N ASP A 54 21.85 13.35 17.63
CA ASP A 54 23.12 13.92 18.06
C ASP A 54 23.12 14.24 19.57
N ALA A 55 22.01 14.71 20.11
CA ALA A 55 21.85 14.92 21.55
C ALA A 55 21.98 13.61 22.34
N ILE A 56 21.40 12.51 21.84
CA ILE A 56 21.54 11.18 22.46
C ILE A 56 22.98 10.69 22.38
N THR A 57 23.61 10.76 21.19
CA THR A 57 24.94 10.17 20.94
C THR A 57 26.07 10.98 21.56
N SER A 58 25.89 12.29 21.75
CA SER A 58 26.88 13.17 22.40
C SER A 58 26.75 13.23 23.93
N ASN A 59 25.69 12.67 24.50
CA ASN A 59 25.49 12.62 25.94
C ASN A 59 26.64 11.83 26.62
N LYS A 60 27.27 12.45 27.60
CA LYS A 60 28.42 11.88 28.36
C LYS A 60 28.01 11.01 29.54
N ASP A 61 26.74 11.11 29.95
CA ASP A 61 26.22 10.32 31.03
C ASP A 61 26.10 8.85 30.61
N GLU A 62 26.10 7.95 31.57
CA GLU A 62 25.82 6.54 31.36
C GLU A 62 24.52 6.35 30.59
N ALA A 63 24.50 5.43 29.61
CA ALA A 63 23.30 5.14 28.83
C ALA A 63 22.22 4.53 29.73
N THR A 64 21.05 5.13 29.78
CA THR A 64 19.88 4.63 30.54
C THR A 64 18.70 4.40 29.61
N PHE A 65 17.66 3.77 30.10
CA PHE A 65 16.42 3.61 29.38
C PHE A 65 15.85 4.97 28.94
N GLU A 66 15.84 5.96 29.83
CA GLU A 66 15.26 7.29 29.61
C GLU A 66 16.08 8.10 28.62
N ASN A 67 17.40 8.20 28.81
CA ASN A 67 18.27 9.08 28.01
C ASN A 67 18.71 8.47 26.68
N THR A 68 18.34 7.23 26.42
CA THR A 68 18.73 6.50 25.19
C THR A 68 17.50 5.88 24.50
N ILE A 69 16.78 4.97 25.15
CA ILE A 69 15.69 4.22 24.51
C ILE A 69 14.45 5.09 24.35
N LEU A 70 13.99 5.70 25.44
CA LEU A 70 12.82 6.59 25.42
C LEU A 70 13.10 7.87 24.62
N ALA A 71 14.32 8.41 24.74
CA ALA A 71 14.74 9.56 23.94
C ALA A 71 14.74 9.24 22.43
N TYR A 72 15.20 8.04 22.03
CA TYR A 72 15.15 7.58 20.64
C TYR A 72 13.71 7.35 20.15
N ASP A 73 12.86 6.74 20.98
CA ASP A 73 11.45 6.49 20.62
C ASP A 73 10.66 7.79 20.40
N ASN A 74 11.01 8.84 21.13
CA ASN A 74 10.40 10.17 20.98
C ASN A 74 11.04 11.04 19.87
N ALA A 75 12.14 10.61 19.26
CA ALA A 75 12.83 11.39 18.25
C ALA A 75 12.12 11.30 16.87
N GLY A 76 12.29 12.33 16.04
CA GLY A 76 11.82 12.37 14.66
C GLY A 76 10.32 12.56 14.47
N GLN A 77 9.58 13.04 15.47
CA GLN A 77 8.11 13.14 15.39
C GLN A 77 7.61 14.00 14.25
N MET A 78 8.25 15.16 13.98
CA MET A 78 7.87 16.01 12.86
C MET A 78 8.05 15.30 11.51
N LEU A 79 9.15 14.56 11.36
CA LEU A 79 9.42 13.77 10.16
C LEU A 79 8.37 12.67 9.97
N ALA A 80 8.11 11.90 11.03
CA ALA A 80 7.12 10.83 11.02
C ALA A 80 5.72 11.33 10.66
N GLN A 81 5.30 12.46 11.25
CA GLN A 81 4.02 13.10 10.93
C GLN A 81 3.94 13.52 9.47
N THR A 82 5.01 14.11 8.92
CA THR A 82 5.09 14.51 7.51
C THR A 82 5.04 13.30 6.58
N GLU A 83 5.78 12.22 6.91
CA GLU A 83 5.77 10.96 6.14
C GLU A 83 4.38 10.32 6.11
N LEU A 84 3.68 10.29 7.24
CA LEU A 84 2.33 9.73 7.33
C LEU A 84 1.33 10.49 6.44
N VAL A 85 1.30 11.83 6.53
CA VAL A 85 0.41 12.65 5.70
C VAL A 85 0.74 12.53 4.22
N PHE A 86 2.03 12.56 3.88
CA PHE A 86 2.50 12.38 2.51
C PHE A 86 2.08 11.02 1.94
N GLY A 87 2.30 9.94 2.70
CA GLY A 87 1.92 8.59 2.30
C GLY A 87 0.42 8.44 2.09
N MET A 88 -0.40 9.02 2.96
CA MET A 88 -1.87 9.03 2.82
C MET A 88 -2.30 9.75 1.53
N LEU A 89 -1.74 10.92 1.24
CA LEU A 89 -2.08 11.67 0.02
C LEU A 89 -1.56 10.99 -1.24
N CYS A 90 -0.38 10.38 -1.21
CA CYS A 90 0.09 9.55 -2.33
C CYS A 90 -0.82 8.35 -2.61
N ALA A 91 -1.46 7.78 -1.58
CA ALA A 91 -2.34 6.64 -1.74
C ALA A 91 -3.77 7.02 -2.19
N ALA A 92 -4.29 8.16 -1.72
CA ALA A 92 -5.69 8.55 -1.89
C ALA A 92 -5.92 9.66 -2.93
N GLU A 93 -4.96 10.59 -3.10
CA GLU A 93 -5.11 11.81 -3.91
C GLU A 93 -3.86 12.07 -4.77
N THR A 94 -3.30 11.01 -5.35
CA THR A 94 -2.07 11.13 -6.15
C THR A 94 -2.31 11.83 -7.50
N ASN A 95 -1.28 12.52 -7.96
CA ASN A 95 -1.20 13.15 -9.28
C ASN A 95 0.27 13.20 -9.71
N ASP A 96 0.54 13.65 -10.94
CA ASP A 96 1.90 13.70 -11.51
C ASP A 96 2.89 14.46 -10.60
N ARG A 97 2.44 15.54 -9.95
CA ARG A 97 3.27 16.32 -9.03
C ARG A 97 3.60 15.54 -7.75
N MET A 98 2.62 14.84 -7.18
CA MET A 98 2.84 13.99 -6.00
C MET A 98 3.74 12.80 -6.32
N GLN A 99 3.60 12.19 -7.51
CA GLN A 99 4.47 11.10 -7.96
C GLN A 99 5.92 11.58 -8.13
N ALA A 100 6.13 12.75 -8.77
CA ALA A 100 7.47 13.34 -8.91
C ALA A 100 8.10 13.68 -7.55
N LEU A 101 7.31 14.17 -6.59
CA LEU A 101 7.77 14.37 -5.20
C LEU A 101 8.11 13.05 -4.51
N GLN A 102 7.33 12.00 -4.74
CA GLN A 102 7.59 10.68 -4.17
C GLN A 102 8.92 10.11 -4.70
N GLU A 103 9.20 10.24 -5.99
CA GLU A 103 10.48 9.82 -6.60
C GLU A 103 11.68 10.56 -6.00
N GLN A 104 11.51 11.84 -5.65
CA GLN A 104 12.56 12.64 -5.01
C GLN A 104 12.70 12.34 -3.51
N ALA A 105 11.60 12.26 -2.78
CA ALA A 105 11.60 12.14 -1.33
C ALA A 105 11.99 10.73 -0.85
N MET A 106 11.50 9.66 -1.49
CA MET A 106 11.68 8.29 -0.99
C MET A 106 13.14 7.86 -0.85
N PRO A 107 14.07 8.17 -1.80
CA PRO A 107 15.49 7.88 -1.61
C PRO A 107 16.14 8.67 -0.47
N LEU A 108 15.76 9.95 -0.29
CA LEU A 108 16.27 10.80 0.80
C LEU A 108 15.85 10.27 2.17
N LEU A 109 14.58 9.91 2.31
CA LEU A 109 14.03 9.30 3.52
C LEU A 109 14.65 7.93 3.81
N ALA A 110 14.91 7.12 2.78
CA ALA A 110 15.62 5.85 2.94
C ALA A 110 17.05 6.06 3.43
N ALA A 111 17.77 7.00 2.82
CA ALA A 111 19.14 7.33 3.23
C ALA A 111 19.20 7.91 4.65
N HIS A 112 18.22 8.73 5.04
CA HIS A 112 18.10 9.26 6.40
C HIS A 112 17.86 8.14 7.41
N ARG A 113 16.92 7.23 7.14
CA ARG A 113 16.68 6.06 8.00
C ARG A 113 17.92 5.18 8.15
N ASP A 114 18.65 4.96 7.07
CA ASP A 114 19.91 4.20 7.10
C ASP A 114 21.00 4.93 7.88
N LYS A 115 21.06 6.27 7.79
CA LYS A 115 22.00 7.09 8.57
C LYS A 115 21.78 6.89 10.07
N ILE A 116 20.53 6.92 10.54
CA ILE A 116 20.19 6.75 11.95
C ILE A 116 20.38 5.31 12.42
N ARG A 117 19.82 4.33 11.68
CA ARG A 117 19.83 2.91 12.11
C ARG A 117 21.20 2.22 12.01
N LEU A 118 22.11 2.77 11.21
CA LEU A 118 23.46 2.27 11.06
C LEU A 118 24.50 3.14 11.79
N ASP A 119 24.03 4.08 12.64
CA ASP A 119 24.93 4.90 13.46
C ASP A 119 25.54 4.07 14.59
N ASP A 120 26.87 3.92 14.55
CA ASP A 120 27.61 3.09 15.51
C ASP A 120 27.53 3.65 16.94
N LYS A 121 27.54 4.99 17.11
CA LYS A 121 27.49 5.62 18.45
C LYS A 121 26.13 5.41 19.10
N LEU A 122 25.07 5.56 18.31
CA LEU A 122 23.71 5.33 18.79
C LEU A 122 23.53 3.85 19.15
N PHE A 123 23.99 2.94 18.29
CA PHE A 123 23.86 1.50 18.54
C PHE A 123 24.67 1.06 19.78
N VAL A 124 25.86 1.61 20.01
CA VAL A 124 26.62 1.32 21.25
C VAL A 124 25.81 1.66 22.48
N ARG A 125 25.18 2.85 22.54
CA ARG A 125 24.34 3.24 23.67
C ARG A 125 23.11 2.34 23.85
N VAL A 126 22.43 2.02 22.75
CA VAL A 126 21.28 1.10 22.77
C VAL A 126 21.70 -0.27 23.31
N LYS A 127 22.84 -0.79 22.83
CA LYS A 127 23.40 -2.07 23.27
C LYS A 127 23.80 -2.06 24.74
N GLU A 128 24.40 -1.00 25.24
CA GLU A 128 24.75 -0.85 26.66
C GLU A 128 23.53 -0.95 27.58
N VAL A 129 22.41 -0.31 27.21
CA VAL A 129 21.15 -0.43 27.96
C VAL A 129 20.61 -1.85 27.87
N TYR A 130 20.63 -2.42 26.64
CA TYR A 130 20.11 -3.77 26.39
C TYR A 130 20.88 -4.85 27.17
N ASP A 131 22.19 -4.77 27.20
CA ASP A 131 23.05 -5.75 27.91
C ASP A 131 22.78 -5.76 29.44
N ARG A 132 22.42 -4.60 30.01
CA ARG A 132 22.12 -4.44 31.45
C ARG A 132 20.63 -4.62 31.78
N ARG A 133 19.76 -4.92 30.81
CA ARG A 133 18.29 -4.93 30.92
C ARG A 133 17.76 -5.68 32.16
N ALA A 134 18.41 -6.79 32.54
CA ALA A 134 17.99 -7.59 33.72
C ALA A 134 18.15 -6.87 35.05
N ALA A 135 19.05 -5.87 35.13
CA ALA A 135 19.36 -5.11 36.33
C ALA A 135 18.65 -3.76 36.44
N LEU A 136 17.94 -3.33 35.37
CA LEU A 136 17.34 -2.00 35.28
C LEU A 136 15.98 -1.87 35.99
N GLY A 137 15.34 -2.99 36.36
CA GLY A 137 14.03 -2.96 37.02
C GLY A 137 12.89 -2.45 36.11
N LEU A 138 13.04 -2.60 34.80
CA LEU A 138 12.05 -2.15 33.81
C LEU A 138 10.75 -2.95 33.94
N ASP A 139 9.61 -2.29 33.72
CA ASP A 139 8.33 -2.98 33.57
C ASP A 139 8.22 -3.73 32.24
N ALA A 140 7.11 -4.42 32.02
CA ALA A 140 6.93 -5.27 30.83
C ALA A 140 6.88 -4.46 29.52
N GLU A 141 6.31 -3.26 29.54
CA GLU A 141 6.22 -2.37 28.38
C GLU A 141 7.58 -1.77 28.04
N GLN A 142 8.27 -1.25 29.02
CA GLN A 142 9.63 -0.73 28.88
C GLN A 142 10.61 -1.80 28.39
N MET A 143 10.55 -3.01 28.96
CA MET A 143 11.35 -4.15 28.50
C MET A 143 11.04 -4.50 27.05
N ARG A 144 9.76 -4.46 26.66
CA ARG A 144 9.36 -4.72 25.28
C ARG A 144 9.87 -3.65 24.32
N LEU A 145 9.77 -2.37 24.69
CA LEU A 145 10.31 -1.27 23.89
C LEU A 145 11.82 -1.42 23.71
N LEU A 146 12.57 -1.67 24.78
CA LEU A 146 14.01 -1.91 24.72
C LEU A 146 14.38 -3.08 23.80
N GLN A 147 13.67 -4.21 23.93
CA GLN A 147 13.89 -5.40 23.08
C GLN A 147 13.64 -5.05 21.62
N LYS A 148 12.49 -4.43 21.30
CA LYS A 148 12.13 -4.06 19.92
C LYS A 148 13.10 -3.03 19.34
N THR A 149 13.56 -2.07 20.13
CA THR A 149 14.56 -1.10 19.70
C THR A 149 15.86 -1.79 19.34
N TYR A 150 16.43 -2.61 20.24
CA TYR A 150 17.66 -3.36 19.96
C TYR A 150 17.52 -4.24 18.70
N ASP A 151 16.46 -5.04 18.64
CA ASP A 151 16.22 -5.93 17.49
C ASP A 151 16.09 -5.14 16.18
N SER A 152 15.47 -3.96 16.21
CA SER A 152 15.34 -3.12 15.02
C SER A 152 16.68 -2.65 14.46
N PHE A 153 17.63 -2.29 15.35
CA PHE A 153 19.01 -1.94 14.94
C PHE A 153 19.74 -3.14 14.37
N VAL A 154 19.69 -4.28 15.03
CA VAL A 154 20.34 -5.53 14.56
C VAL A 154 19.79 -5.93 13.20
N ARG A 155 18.49 -5.92 13.04
CA ARG A 155 17.81 -6.24 11.77
C ARG A 155 18.07 -5.20 10.67
N ALA A 156 18.35 -3.96 11.05
CA ALA A 156 18.77 -2.93 10.10
C ALA A 156 20.26 -3.05 9.68
N GLY A 157 21.04 -3.93 10.33
CA GLY A 157 22.45 -4.18 9.97
C GLY A 157 23.45 -3.45 10.87
N ALA A 158 23.07 -3.04 12.09
CA ALA A 158 23.99 -2.35 13.01
C ALA A 158 25.26 -3.16 13.34
N LEU A 159 25.17 -4.50 13.29
CA LEU A 159 26.30 -5.41 13.55
C LEU A 159 27.21 -5.65 12.34
N LEU A 160 26.87 -5.15 11.17
CA LEU A 160 27.68 -5.29 9.96
C LEU A 160 28.95 -4.44 10.03
N ASP A 161 29.97 -4.85 9.29
CA ASP A 161 31.16 -4.03 9.09
C ASP A 161 30.88 -2.83 8.15
N ALA A 162 31.86 -1.95 8.00
CA ALA A 162 31.71 -0.71 7.23
C ALA A 162 31.42 -0.95 5.74
N GLU A 163 32.04 -1.96 5.12
CA GLU A 163 31.83 -2.32 3.71
C GLU A 163 30.43 -2.89 3.50
N GLN A 164 30.00 -3.80 4.35
CA GLN A 164 28.68 -4.39 4.35
C GLN A 164 27.56 -3.33 4.59
N LYS A 165 27.80 -2.38 5.53
CA LYS A 165 26.86 -1.25 5.76
C LYS A 165 26.77 -0.34 4.54
N ALA A 166 27.89 -0.04 3.86
CA ALA A 166 27.86 0.75 2.63
C ALA A 166 27.04 0.04 1.54
N ARG A 167 27.28 -1.26 1.35
CA ARG A 167 26.50 -2.06 0.38
C ARG A 167 25.03 -2.14 0.72
N LEU A 168 24.68 -2.31 2.00
CA LEU A 168 23.29 -2.34 2.44
C LEU A 168 22.55 -1.02 2.15
N LYS A 169 23.22 0.13 2.34
CA LYS A 169 22.67 1.45 1.98
C LYS A 169 22.37 1.55 0.48
N GLU A 170 23.27 1.08 -0.38
CA GLU A 170 23.02 1.05 -1.82
C GLU A 170 21.81 0.19 -2.17
N ILE A 171 21.71 -1.00 -1.58
CA ILE A 171 20.58 -1.91 -1.79
C ILE A 171 19.26 -1.25 -1.34
N ASN A 172 19.24 -0.62 -0.17
CA ASN A 172 18.03 0.04 0.36
C ASN A 172 17.60 1.20 -0.55
N GLY A 173 18.53 2.01 -1.05
CA GLY A 173 18.26 3.08 -2.00
C GLY A 173 17.68 2.55 -3.32
N GLN A 174 18.29 1.51 -3.88
CA GLN A 174 17.79 0.86 -5.10
C GLN A 174 16.40 0.24 -4.90
N LEU A 175 16.16 -0.46 -3.79
CA LEU A 175 14.86 -1.04 -3.47
C LEU A 175 13.78 0.05 -3.35
N SER A 176 14.10 1.19 -2.73
CA SER A 176 13.18 2.32 -2.60
C SER A 176 12.75 2.87 -3.97
N LEU A 177 13.71 3.15 -4.85
CA LEU A 177 13.42 3.62 -6.22
C LEU A 177 12.66 2.60 -7.05
N THR A 178 13.04 1.32 -6.96
CA THR A 178 12.38 0.23 -7.68
C THR A 178 10.93 0.10 -7.26
N ALA A 179 10.63 0.26 -5.95
CA ALA A 179 9.27 0.20 -5.42
C ALA A 179 8.38 1.34 -5.96
N VAL A 180 8.90 2.57 -5.98
CA VAL A 180 8.16 3.73 -6.52
C VAL A 180 7.87 3.52 -8.00
N LYS A 181 8.88 3.16 -8.80
CA LYS A 181 8.71 2.92 -10.24
C LYS A 181 7.73 1.80 -10.53
N PHE A 182 7.81 0.69 -9.79
CA PHE A 182 6.88 -0.43 -9.90
C PHE A 182 5.42 0.00 -9.68
N GLY A 183 5.18 0.78 -8.62
CA GLY A 183 3.84 1.30 -8.30
C GLY A 183 3.32 2.27 -9.35
N ASN A 184 4.15 3.22 -9.80
CA ASN A 184 3.79 4.19 -10.83
C ASN A 184 3.43 3.52 -12.17
N ASN A 185 4.17 2.49 -12.57
CA ASN A 185 3.87 1.73 -13.79
C ASN A 185 2.50 1.04 -13.72
N ILE A 186 2.16 0.41 -12.57
CA ILE A 186 0.83 -0.20 -12.39
C ILE A 186 -0.27 0.85 -12.45
N LEU A 187 -0.06 2.02 -11.84
CA LEU A 187 -1.04 3.10 -11.86
C LEU A 187 -1.25 3.63 -13.28
N ALA A 188 -0.17 3.87 -14.01
CA ALA A 188 -0.21 4.33 -15.40
C ALA A 188 -0.96 3.33 -16.29
N GLU A 189 -0.65 2.05 -16.21
CA GLU A 189 -1.31 1.00 -16.99
C GLU A 189 -2.82 0.91 -16.66
N ASN A 190 -3.19 0.98 -15.37
CA ASN A 190 -4.60 1.02 -14.97
C ASN A 190 -5.35 2.23 -15.55
N ASN A 191 -4.70 3.38 -15.62
CA ASN A 191 -5.30 4.62 -16.12
C ASN A 191 -5.37 4.65 -17.66
N ASN A 192 -4.42 4.02 -18.35
CA ASN A 192 -4.33 4.02 -19.81
C ASN A 192 -5.26 2.99 -20.45
N PHE A 193 -5.61 1.90 -19.76
CA PHE A 193 -6.49 0.89 -20.33
C PHE A 193 -7.93 1.37 -20.41
N VAL A 194 -8.53 1.23 -21.58
CA VAL A 194 -9.92 1.57 -21.87
C VAL A 194 -10.57 0.46 -22.70
N LEU A 195 -11.64 -0.12 -22.19
CA LEU A 195 -12.53 -1.01 -22.94
C LEU A 195 -13.82 -0.26 -23.28
N GLU A 196 -13.97 0.12 -24.55
CA GLU A 196 -15.16 0.79 -25.05
C GLU A 196 -16.19 -0.23 -25.51
N LEU A 197 -17.43 -0.12 -25.02
CA LEU A 197 -18.57 -0.93 -25.44
C LEU A 197 -19.60 -0.08 -26.18
N LYS A 198 -20.33 -0.73 -27.07
CA LYS A 198 -21.51 -0.19 -27.75
C LYS A 198 -22.78 -0.60 -27.02
N SER A 199 -23.92 -0.02 -27.42
CA SER A 199 -25.21 -0.29 -26.78
C SER A 199 -25.68 -1.75 -26.91
N ASP A 200 -25.27 -2.46 -27.95
CA ASP A 200 -25.57 -3.87 -28.20
C ASP A 200 -24.62 -4.85 -27.49
N GLU A 201 -23.66 -4.32 -26.72
CA GLU A 201 -22.66 -5.11 -25.97
C GLU A 201 -22.92 -5.09 -24.46
N LEU A 202 -24.02 -4.46 -24.01
CA LEU A 202 -24.33 -4.22 -22.59
C LEU A 202 -25.16 -5.31 -21.93
N ASP A 203 -25.46 -6.39 -22.65
CA ASP A 203 -26.34 -7.43 -22.16
C ASP A 203 -25.84 -8.05 -20.83
N GLY A 204 -26.77 -8.26 -19.89
CA GLY A 204 -26.50 -8.76 -18.54
C GLY A 204 -26.04 -7.70 -17.53
N LEU A 205 -25.59 -6.52 -17.96
CA LEU A 205 -25.11 -5.48 -17.04
C LEU A 205 -26.27 -4.74 -16.35
N PRO A 206 -26.26 -4.62 -15.00
CA PRO A 206 -27.22 -3.82 -14.25
C PRO A 206 -27.28 -2.35 -14.67
N ALA A 207 -28.41 -1.69 -14.45
CA ALA A 207 -28.61 -0.30 -14.86
C ALA A 207 -27.57 0.65 -14.26
N GLY A 208 -27.31 0.57 -12.94
CA GLY A 208 -26.31 1.41 -12.28
C GLY A 208 -24.87 1.24 -12.81
N ILE A 209 -24.52 0.02 -13.23
CA ILE A 209 -23.20 -0.25 -13.84
C ILE A 209 -23.11 0.36 -15.24
N ARG A 210 -24.19 0.28 -16.02
CA ARG A 210 -24.25 0.93 -17.35
C ARG A 210 -24.20 2.45 -17.23
N ASP A 211 -24.88 3.03 -16.25
CA ASP A 211 -24.86 4.48 -16.00
C ASP A 211 -23.47 4.97 -15.61
N ALA A 212 -22.82 4.29 -14.68
CA ALA A 212 -21.45 4.60 -14.27
C ALA A 212 -20.44 4.47 -15.44
N ALA A 213 -20.58 3.43 -16.29
CA ALA A 213 -19.74 3.26 -17.46
C ALA A 213 -19.98 4.34 -18.53
N ARG A 214 -21.24 4.82 -18.67
CA ARG A 214 -21.58 5.92 -19.55
C ARG A 214 -21.03 7.25 -19.06
N GLU A 215 -21.16 7.53 -17.76
CA GLU A 215 -20.58 8.71 -17.14
C GLU A 215 -19.05 8.73 -17.32
N LYS A 216 -18.38 7.60 -17.11
CA LYS A 216 -16.94 7.47 -17.36
C LYS A 216 -16.58 7.75 -18.83
N ALA A 217 -17.38 7.27 -19.77
CA ALA A 217 -17.19 7.56 -21.20
C ALA A 217 -17.31 9.07 -21.49
N GLN A 218 -18.27 9.75 -20.89
CA GLN A 218 -18.45 11.21 -21.03
C GLN A 218 -17.25 11.97 -20.46
N GLN A 219 -16.78 11.62 -19.27
CA GLN A 219 -15.58 12.21 -18.65
C GLN A 219 -14.33 12.06 -19.52
N MET A 220 -14.24 10.95 -20.28
CA MET A 220 -13.12 10.67 -21.19
C MET A 220 -13.34 11.16 -22.63
N GLY A 221 -14.43 11.88 -22.92
CA GLY A 221 -14.74 12.38 -24.26
C GLY A 221 -15.05 11.29 -25.28
N LYS A 222 -15.55 10.10 -24.84
CA LYS A 222 -15.84 8.94 -25.71
C LYS A 222 -17.27 8.92 -26.29
N GLY A 223 -18.01 10.02 -26.16
CA GLY A 223 -19.34 10.18 -26.79
C GLY A 223 -20.38 9.18 -26.29
N ASP A 224 -20.99 8.44 -27.23
CA ASP A 224 -22.10 7.50 -26.96
C ASP A 224 -21.65 6.07 -26.57
N LYS A 225 -20.42 5.93 -26.09
CA LYS A 225 -19.87 4.65 -25.61
C LYS A 225 -20.13 4.42 -24.13
N TRP A 226 -19.82 3.22 -23.70
CA TRP A 226 -19.69 2.82 -22.32
C TRP A 226 -18.24 2.39 -22.07
N VAL A 227 -17.59 2.95 -21.04
CA VAL A 227 -16.17 2.72 -20.79
C VAL A 227 -16.00 1.90 -19.53
N PHE A 228 -15.27 0.80 -19.68
CA PHE A 228 -14.77 -0.01 -18.58
C PHE A 228 -13.24 0.08 -18.47
N THR A 229 -12.73 0.07 -17.25
CA THR A 229 -11.32 0.22 -16.92
C THR A 229 -10.83 -0.94 -16.07
N LEU A 230 -9.51 -1.02 -15.78
CA LEU A 230 -8.94 -2.05 -14.92
C LEU A 230 -9.13 -1.78 -13.42
N HIS A 231 -9.74 -0.67 -13.05
CA HIS A 231 -10.08 -0.41 -11.64
C HIS A 231 -11.16 -1.39 -11.17
N LYS A 232 -10.99 -1.95 -9.97
CA LYS A 232 -11.89 -3.00 -9.44
C LYS A 232 -13.38 -2.66 -9.49
N PRO A 233 -13.82 -1.41 -9.18
CA PRO A 233 -15.24 -1.04 -9.29
C PRO A 233 -15.81 -1.10 -10.70
N SER A 234 -14.97 -1.06 -11.74
CA SER A 234 -15.35 -1.21 -13.16
C SER A 234 -15.15 -2.64 -13.65
N LEU A 235 -13.99 -3.24 -13.35
CA LEU A 235 -13.58 -4.57 -13.76
C LEU A 235 -14.50 -5.67 -13.22
N ILE A 236 -14.70 -5.70 -11.89
CA ILE A 236 -15.41 -6.80 -11.22
C ILE A 236 -16.88 -6.87 -11.69
N PRO A 237 -17.65 -5.78 -11.77
CA PRO A 237 -19.02 -5.84 -12.29
C PRO A 237 -19.10 -6.33 -13.74
N LEU A 238 -18.15 -5.95 -14.61
CA LEU A 238 -18.14 -6.47 -15.97
C LEU A 238 -17.93 -8.00 -16.00
N LEU A 239 -16.98 -8.51 -15.21
CA LEU A 239 -16.73 -9.94 -15.07
C LEU A 239 -17.92 -10.70 -14.45
N THR A 240 -18.64 -10.06 -13.54
CA THR A 240 -19.75 -10.67 -12.79
C THR A 240 -21.03 -10.74 -13.62
N TYR A 241 -21.36 -9.68 -14.37
CA TYR A 241 -22.70 -9.54 -14.93
C TYR A 241 -22.76 -9.64 -16.44
N SER A 242 -21.69 -9.30 -17.17
CA SER A 242 -21.74 -9.31 -18.64
C SER A 242 -21.97 -10.72 -19.18
N THR A 243 -23.00 -10.90 -20.04
CA THR A 243 -23.23 -12.17 -20.76
C THR A 243 -22.18 -12.39 -21.85
N ARG A 244 -21.50 -11.33 -22.29
CA ARG A 244 -20.47 -11.35 -23.35
C ARG A 244 -19.17 -11.93 -22.81
N ARG A 245 -18.98 -13.24 -23.06
CA ARG A 245 -17.80 -14.00 -22.62
C ARG A 245 -16.51 -13.44 -23.19
N ASP A 246 -16.53 -13.01 -24.43
CA ASP A 246 -15.40 -12.38 -25.13
C ASP A 246 -14.93 -11.07 -24.45
N LEU A 247 -15.86 -10.28 -23.93
CA LEU A 247 -15.54 -9.05 -23.20
C LEU A 247 -14.97 -9.37 -21.81
N ARG A 248 -15.51 -10.39 -21.13
CA ARG A 248 -14.94 -10.88 -19.86
C ARG A 248 -13.51 -11.36 -20.07
N GLU A 249 -13.26 -12.18 -21.09
CA GLU A 249 -11.91 -12.62 -21.46
C GLU A 249 -10.97 -11.45 -21.71
N LYS A 250 -11.40 -10.47 -22.52
CA LYS A 250 -10.59 -9.32 -22.91
C LYS A 250 -10.14 -8.50 -21.70
N ILE A 251 -11.08 -8.12 -20.83
CA ILE A 251 -10.74 -7.31 -19.66
C ILE A 251 -9.96 -8.11 -18.61
N TYR A 252 -10.26 -9.40 -18.43
CA TYR A 252 -9.54 -10.27 -17.51
C TYR A 252 -8.07 -10.43 -17.93
N LYS A 253 -7.83 -10.73 -19.21
CA LYS A 253 -6.46 -10.85 -19.72
C LYS A 253 -5.70 -9.53 -19.62
N ALA A 254 -6.35 -8.41 -19.92
CA ALA A 254 -5.73 -7.09 -19.74
C ALA A 254 -5.34 -6.82 -18.27
N TYR A 255 -6.21 -7.20 -17.34
CA TYR A 255 -5.93 -7.04 -15.90
C TYR A 255 -4.75 -7.90 -15.42
N LEU A 256 -4.66 -9.16 -15.88
CA LEU A 256 -3.56 -10.06 -15.50
C LEU A 256 -2.23 -9.68 -16.18
N ASN A 257 -2.28 -9.12 -17.36
CA ASN A 257 -1.07 -8.73 -18.10
C ASN A 257 -0.61 -7.29 -17.83
N ARG A 258 -1.12 -6.66 -16.78
CA ARG A 258 -0.64 -5.33 -16.39
C ARG A 258 0.86 -5.33 -16.15
N CYS A 259 1.53 -4.35 -16.73
CA CYS A 259 2.98 -4.21 -16.69
C CYS A 259 3.76 -5.44 -17.20
N ASN A 260 3.18 -6.16 -18.18
CA ASN A 260 3.78 -7.31 -18.84
C ASN A 260 3.62 -7.24 -20.37
N ASN A 261 3.54 -6.03 -20.92
CA ASN A 261 3.22 -5.81 -22.34
C ASN A 261 4.47 -5.49 -23.20
N GLY A 262 5.66 -5.41 -22.61
CA GLY A 262 6.91 -5.07 -23.30
C GLY A 262 7.00 -3.59 -23.70
N ASP A 263 6.22 -2.73 -23.05
CA ASP A 263 6.19 -1.29 -23.22
C ASP A 263 6.97 -0.56 -22.10
N GLU A 264 6.81 0.77 -22.03
CA GLU A 264 7.49 1.62 -21.04
C GLU A 264 7.05 1.36 -19.58
N TYR A 265 5.91 0.69 -19.39
CA TYR A 265 5.36 0.33 -18.07
C TYR A 265 5.68 -1.11 -17.65
N ASP A 266 6.49 -1.82 -18.44
CA ASP A 266 6.82 -3.23 -18.17
C ASP A 266 7.64 -3.38 -16.87
N ASN A 267 7.12 -4.20 -15.94
CA ASN A 267 7.72 -4.42 -14.63
C ASN A 267 8.59 -5.69 -14.50
N LYS A 268 8.76 -6.47 -15.56
CA LYS A 268 9.53 -7.74 -15.48
C LYS A 268 10.94 -7.54 -14.99
N GLN A 269 11.64 -6.49 -15.48
CA GLN A 269 13.00 -6.20 -15.03
C GLN A 269 13.02 -5.72 -13.56
N LEU A 270 12.03 -4.89 -13.15
CA LEU A 270 11.92 -4.44 -11.77
C LEU A 270 11.68 -5.60 -10.79
N ILE A 271 10.90 -6.62 -11.21
CA ILE A 271 10.71 -7.86 -10.41
C ILE A 271 12.03 -8.59 -10.23
N ASN A 272 12.82 -8.76 -11.30
CA ASN A 272 14.13 -9.39 -11.22
C ASN A 272 15.08 -8.62 -10.29
N ASP A 273 15.06 -7.29 -10.37
CA ASP A 273 15.87 -6.44 -9.50
C ASP A 273 15.40 -6.54 -8.03
N PHE A 274 14.11 -6.57 -7.76
CA PHE A 274 13.60 -6.83 -6.41
C PHE A 274 14.08 -8.16 -5.85
N ILE A 275 13.98 -9.24 -6.62
CA ILE A 275 14.38 -10.58 -6.15
C ILE A 275 15.87 -10.59 -5.85
N ARG A 276 16.69 -10.07 -6.76
CA ARG A 276 18.16 -10.00 -6.60
C ARG A 276 18.56 -9.19 -5.37
N LEU A 277 18.05 -7.95 -5.26
CA LEU A 277 18.39 -7.03 -4.17
C LEU A 277 17.89 -7.53 -2.81
N ARG A 278 16.68 -8.08 -2.74
CA ARG A 278 16.14 -8.64 -1.50
C ARG A 278 16.90 -9.88 -1.05
N THR A 279 17.30 -10.74 -1.99
CA THR A 279 18.12 -11.91 -1.68
C THR A 279 19.48 -11.50 -1.14
N GLU A 280 20.15 -10.55 -1.81
CA GLU A 280 21.44 -10.02 -1.36
C GLU A 280 21.33 -9.36 0.03
N LYS A 281 20.29 -8.56 0.26
CA LYS A 281 20.00 -7.95 1.57
C LYS A 281 19.86 -9.00 2.67
N ALA A 282 19.08 -10.05 2.41
CA ALA A 282 18.85 -11.11 3.39
C ALA A 282 20.17 -11.83 3.74
N HIS A 283 20.97 -12.16 2.75
CA HIS A 283 22.26 -12.81 2.96
C HIS A 283 23.25 -11.91 3.72
N LEU A 284 23.34 -10.62 3.41
CA LEU A 284 24.16 -9.66 4.16
C LEU A 284 23.76 -9.62 5.64
N LEU A 285 22.46 -9.73 5.93
CA LEU A 285 21.92 -9.72 7.29
C LEU A 285 21.94 -11.10 7.97
N GLY A 286 22.53 -12.13 7.32
CA GLY A 286 22.71 -13.46 7.89
C GLY A 286 21.49 -14.38 7.78
N TYR A 287 20.49 -14.04 6.94
CA TYR A 287 19.30 -14.86 6.72
C TYR A 287 19.43 -15.71 5.45
N PRO A 288 18.90 -16.96 5.44
CA PRO A 288 18.98 -17.84 4.28
C PRO A 288 18.12 -17.38 3.11
N SER A 289 17.10 -16.55 3.36
CA SER A 289 16.22 -15.98 2.34
C SER A 289 15.58 -14.69 2.81
N TYR A 290 15.04 -13.90 1.88
CA TYR A 290 14.30 -12.69 2.22
C TYR A 290 13.00 -13.02 3.00
N ALA A 291 12.35 -14.14 2.70
CA ALA A 291 11.20 -14.60 3.47
C ALA A 291 11.57 -14.90 4.92
N ALA A 292 12.68 -15.59 5.17
CA ALA A 292 13.18 -15.83 6.52
C ALA A 292 13.50 -14.53 7.26
N TYR A 293 14.11 -13.55 6.59
CA TYR A 293 14.35 -12.22 7.14
C TYR A 293 13.06 -11.51 7.57
N VAL A 294 12.04 -11.50 6.70
CA VAL A 294 10.77 -10.83 7.01
C VAL A 294 10.06 -11.53 8.17
N VAL A 295 9.86 -12.83 8.05
CA VAL A 295 9.05 -13.63 8.99
C VAL A 295 9.66 -13.68 10.41
N ALA A 296 10.99 -13.50 10.54
CA ALA A 296 11.66 -13.55 11.84
C ALA A 296 11.13 -12.52 12.87
N ASP A 297 10.54 -11.41 12.43
CA ASP A 297 9.92 -10.41 13.31
C ASP A 297 8.37 -10.43 13.29
N GLU A 298 7.79 -11.41 12.60
CA GLU A 298 6.35 -11.59 12.53
C GLU A 298 5.87 -12.65 13.54
N MET A 299 4.55 -12.78 13.73
CA MET A 299 3.94 -13.73 14.67
C MET A 299 4.36 -15.18 14.40
N ALA A 300 4.54 -15.56 13.12
CA ALA A 300 4.93 -16.90 12.74
C ALA A 300 6.39 -17.24 13.11
N GLY A 301 7.29 -16.26 13.15
CA GLY A 301 8.70 -16.39 13.53
C GLY A 301 9.57 -17.17 12.55
N THR A 302 9.03 -18.17 11.86
CA THR A 302 9.76 -19.01 10.90
C THR A 302 8.94 -19.31 9.64
N THR A 303 9.65 -19.55 8.53
CA THR A 303 9.00 -19.97 7.27
C THR A 303 8.27 -21.32 7.42
N ASP A 304 8.78 -22.22 8.23
CA ASP A 304 8.16 -23.54 8.48
C ASP A 304 6.82 -23.39 9.21
N ALA A 305 6.72 -22.46 10.16
CA ALA A 305 5.44 -22.17 10.82
C ALA A 305 4.41 -21.57 9.83
N VAL A 306 4.85 -20.74 8.89
CA VAL A 306 3.98 -20.21 7.81
C VAL A 306 3.47 -21.35 6.94
N TYR A 307 4.35 -22.20 6.43
CA TYR A 307 3.95 -23.34 5.59
C TYR A 307 3.09 -24.34 6.37
N GLY A 308 3.41 -24.59 7.64
CA GLY A 308 2.58 -25.48 8.48
C GLY A 308 1.13 -25.02 8.60
N LEU A 309 0.89 -23.68 8.71
CA LEU A 309 -0.47 -23.12 8.68
C LEU A 309 -1.09 -23.19 7.28
N LEU A 310 -0.34 -22.81 6.26
CA LEU A 310 -0.84 -22.79 4.88
C LEU A 310 -1.24 -24.19 4.40
N ASP A 311 -0.45 -25.21 4.70
CA ASP A 311 -0.74 -26.59 4.30
C ASP A 311 -2.01 -27.16 4.95
N GLN A 312 -2.27 -26.79 6.21
CA GLN A 312 -3.51 -27.14 6.90
C GLN A 312 -4.75 -26.55 6.23
N ILE A 313 -4.63 -25.32 5.69
CA ILE A 313 -5.74 -24.60 5.04
C ILE A 313 -5.84 -25.01 3.57
N TRP A 314 -4.73 -25.16 2.87
CA TRP A 314 -4.68 -25.34 1.42
C TRP A 314 -5.39 -26.62 0.95
N THR A 315 -5.12 -27.73 1.61
CA THR A 315 -5.70 -29.03 1.20
C THR A 315 -7.23 -29.03 1.20
N PRO A 316 -7.92 -28.68 2.31
CA PRO A 316 -9.38 -28.62 2.31
C PRO A 316 -9.94 -27.51 1.43
N ALA A 317 -9.25 -26.34 1.32
CA ALA A 317 -9.66 -25.26 0.46
C ALA A 317 -9.63 -25.64 -1.03
N LEU A 318 -8.58 -26.36 -1.46
CA LEU A 318 -8.45 -26.83 -2.84
C LEU A 318 -9.56 -27.84 -3.20
N GLU A 319 -9.88 -28.77 -2.31
CA GLU A 319 -10.99 -29.71 -2.54
C GLU A 319 -12.35 -28.99 -2.62
N ARG A 320 -12.56 -28.00 -1.77
CA ARG A 320 -13.77 -27.15 -1.83
C ARG A 320 -13.83 -26.39 -3.16
N ALA A 321 -12.75 -25.75 -3.58
CA ALA A 321 -12.68 -25.01 -4.84
C ALA A 321 -12.92 -25.88 -6.08
N LYS A 322 -12.44 -27.13 -6.08
CA LYS A 322 -12.74 -28.10 -7.15
C LYS A 322 -14.23 -28.43 -7.21
N GLY A 323 -14.89 -28.58 -6.07
CA GLY A 323 -16.33 -28.80 -5.98
C GLY A 323 -17.12 -27.62 -6.55
N GLU A 324 -16.77 -26.40 -6.13
CA GLU A 324 -17.38 -25.17 -6.62
C GLU A 324 -17.18 -24.97 -8.14
N LEU A 325 -15.99 -25.29 -8.65
CA LEU A 325 -15.70 -25.26 -10.07
C LEU A 325 -16.60 -26.25 -10.85
N ALA A 326 -16.80 -27.46 -10.36
CA ALA A 326 -17.67 -28.47 -11.01
C ALA A 326 -19.14 -28.02 -11.04
N GLU A 327 -19.63 -27.38 -9.98
CA GLU A 327 -20.98 -26.80 -9.94
C GLU A 327 -21.12 -25.68 -10.99
N MET A 328 -20.15 -24.78 -11.08
CA MET A 328 -20.12 -23.67 -12.05
C MET A 328 -19.96 -24.17 -13.49
N ASP A 329 -19.12 -25.18 -13.72
CA ASP A 329 -18.97 -25.78 -15.05
C ASP A 329 -20.27 -26.44 -15.53
N THR A 330 -21.04 -27.04 -14.63
CA THR A 330 -22.38 -27.55 -14.96
C THR A 330 -23.30 -26.45 -15.52
N LEU A 331 -23.21 -25.24 -15.00
CA LEU A 331 -23.95 -24.09 -15.54
C LEU A 331 -23.39 -23.61 -16.88
N LEU A 332 -22.07 -23.59 -17.04
CA LEU A 332 -21.44 -23.25 -18.31
C LEU A 332 -21.87 -24.23 -19.41
N GLN A 333 -21.89 -25.55 -19.14
CA GLN A 333 -22.30 -26.55 -20.13
C GLN A 333 -23.77 -26.42 -20.54
N LYS A 334 -24.64 -25.90 -19.68
CA LYS A 334 -26.04 -25.57 -20.06
C LYS A 334 -26.12 -24.36 -20.98
N ASP A 335 -25.31 -23.36 -20.74
CA ASP A 335 -25.29 -22.12 -21.53
C ASP A 335 -24.54 -22.30 -22.88
N ILE A 336 -23.39 -22.99 -22.84
CA ILE A 336 -22.45 -23.13 -23.96
C ILE A 336 -21.94 -24.60 -23.98
N PRO A 337 -22.70 -25.54 -24.55
CA PRO A 337 -22.30 -26.95 -24.57
C PRO A 337 -20.93 -27.17 -25.24
N GLY A 338 -20.05 -27.89 -24.55
CA GLY A 338 -18.70 -28.21 -25.01
C GLY A 338 -17.64 -27.12 -24.78
N ALA A 339 -17.99 -26.00 -24.17
CA ALA A 339 -17.00 -24.97 -23.80
C ALA A 339 -16.13 -25.44 -22.62
N THR A 340 -14.85 -25.07 -22.65
CA THR A 340 -13.96 -25.23 -21.48
C THR A 340 -14.19 -24.07 -20.51
N PHE A 341 -14.26 -24.39 -19.20
CA PHE A 341 -14.35 -23.37 -18.15
C PHE A 341 -13.00 -22.65 -18.02
N GLU A 342 -13.03 -21.35 -18.10
CA GLU A 342 -11.85 -20.50 -18.07
C GLU A 342 -11.91 -19.52 -16.88
N SER A 343 -10.77 -18.96 -16.50
CA SER A 343 -10.68 -18.10 -15.33
C SER A 343 -11.59 -16.87 -15.38
N TRP A 344 -11.86 -16.30 -16.56
CA TRP A 344 -12.81 -15.18 -16.76
C TRP A 344 -14.29 -15.58 -16.65
N ASP A 345 -14.60 -16.87 -16.53
CA ASP A 345 -15.95 -17.37 -16.30
C ASP A 345 -16.32 -17.43 -14.82
N TRP A 346 -15.32 -17.42 -13.93
CA TRP A 346 -15.51 -17.64 -12.50
C TRP A 346 -16.52 -16.68 -11.87
N TRP A 347 -16.35 -15.37 -12.01
CA TRP A 347 -17.26 -14.38 -11.39
C TRP A 347 -18.67 -14.49 -11.94
N TYR A 348 -18.81 -14.71 -13.24
CA TYR A 348 -20.11 -14.80 -13.89
C TYR A 348 -20.90 -16.02 -13.44
N TYR A 349 -20.28 -17.20 -13.42
CA TYR A 349 -20.96 -18.43 -13.01
C TYR A 349 -21.09 -18.53 -11.49
N ALA A 350 -20.19 -17.97 -10.70
CA ALA A 350 -20.34 -17.83 -9.26
C ALA A 350 -21.56 -16.99 -8.90
N GLU A 351 -21.81 -15.88 -9.62
CA GLU A 351 -22.98 -15.05 -9.45
C GLU A 351 -24.29 -15.78 -9.85
N LYS A 352 -24.26 -16.51 -10.94
CA LYS A 352 -25.40 -17.37 -11.35
C LYS A 352 -25.73 -18.40 -10.29
N LEU A 353 -24.70 -19.05 -9.73
CA LEU A 353 -24.86 -20.04 -8.67
C LEU A 353 -25.39 -19.40 -7.38
N ARG A 354 -24.88 -18.22 -7.02
CA ARG A 354 -25.36 -17.45 -5.88
C ARG A 354 -26.83 -17.09 -6.02
N LYS A 355 -27.26 -16.59 -7.16
CA LYS A 355 -28.66 -16.28 -7.44
C LYS A 355 -29.54 -17.52 -7.38
N GLN A 356 -29.07 -18.64 -7.90
CA GLN A 356 -29.80 -19.91 -7.85
C GLN A 356 -29.99 -20.42 -6.43
N ASN A 357 -28.95 -20.35 -5.60
CA ASN A 357 -28.95 -20.96 -4.27
C ASN A 357 -29.57 -20.07 -3.18
N TYR A 358 -29.46 -18.75 -3.30
CA TYR A 358 -29.84 -17.82 -2.24
C TYR A 358 -30.93 -16.83 -2.63
N ALA A 359 -31.32 -16.76 -3.92
CA ALA A 359 -32.28 -15.79 -4.46
C ALA A 359 -31.93 -14.31 -4.06
N LEU A 360 -30.64 -14.04 -3.86
CA LEU A 360 -30.12 -12.76 -3.41
C LEU A 360 -29.67 -11.92 -4.62
N ASP A 361 -30.20 -10.70 -4.71
CA ASP A 361 -29.80 -9.70 -5.71
C ASP A 361 -29.12 -8.52 -5.01
N GLU A 362 -27.96 -8.08 -5.49
CA GLU A 362 -27.24 -6.94 -4.93
C GLU A 362 -28.01 -5.62 -5.09
N GLU A 363 -28.80 -5.46 -6.15
CA GLU A 363 -29.65 -4.27 -6.31
C GLU A 363 -30.71 -4.17 -5.19
N MET A 364 -31.20 -5.30 -4.68
CA MET A 364 -32.09 -5.33 -3.51
C MET A 364 -31.36 -4.88 -2.24
N LEU A 365 -30.07 -5.25 -2.06
CA LEU A 365 -29.28 -4.81 -0.93
C LEU A 365 -28.97 -3.32 -0.97
N LEU A 366 -28.69 -2.76 -2.14
CA LEU A 366 -28.47 -1.31 -2.32
C LEU A 366 -29.70 -0.50 -1.92
N SER A 367 -30.92 -1.03 -2.13
CA SER A 367 -32.14 -0.37 -1.67
C SER A 367 -32.26 -0.32 -0.13
N LEU A 368 -31.65 -1.28 0.57
CA LEU A 368 -31.65 -1.34 2.03
C LEU A 368 -30.67 -0.35 2.68
N ILE A 369 -29.58 0.01 1.99
CA ILE A 369 -28.61 1.00 2.49
C ILE A 369 -29.25 2.40 2.64
N HIS A 370 -30.29 2.70 1.87
CA HIS A 370 -31.04 3.95 1.95
C HIS A 370 -32.18 3.92 2.99
N ILE A 371 -32.46 2.77 3.60
CA ILE A 371 -33.35 2.65 4.74
C ILE A 371 -32.55 2.89 6.03
N SER A 372 -31.91 4.05 6.15
CA SER A 372 -31.53 4.57 7.45
C SER A 372 -32.81 5.18 8.03
N GLU A 373 -33.42 4.52 9.02
CA GLU A 373 -34.34 5.25 9.90
C GLU A 373 -33.58 6.47 10.44
N PRO A 374 -34.12 7.69 10.35
CA PRO A 374 -33.52 8.80 11.05
C PRO A 374 -33.55 8.41 12.52
N THR A 375 -32.39 8.15 13.09
CA THR A 375 -32.23 7.98 14.52
C THR A 375 -32.75 9.29 15.11
N ARG A 376 -33.97 9.29 15.68
CA ARG A 376 -34.48 10.41 16.44
C ARG A 376 -33.53 10.59 17.62
N LEU A 377 -32.67 11.59 17.51
CA LEU A 377 -31.83 12.09 18.60
C LEU A 377 -32.66 12.73 19.75
N ASP A 378 -33.97 12.61 19.72
CA ASP A 378 -34.89 13.30 20.64
C ASP A 378 -35.22 12.50 21.91
N VAL A 379 -34.54 11.40 22.20
CA VAL A 379 -34.81 10.63 23.44
C VAL A 379 -33.50 10.41 24.22
N ILE A 380 -32.81 11.46 24.58
CA ILE A 380 -31.96 11.52 25.77
C ILE A 380 -32.10 12.93 26.36
N SER A 381 -33.14 13.12 27.13
CA SER A 381 -33.27 14.17 28.14
C SER A 381 -33.26 13.54 29.53
#